data_cfc24cb690df06244ee1c854a141d935
#
_entry.id   cfc24cb690df06244ee1c854a141d935
#
_cell.length_a   1.000
_cell.length_b   1.000
_cell.length_c   1.000
_cell.angle_alpha   90.00
_cell.angle_beta   90.00
_cell.angle_gamma   90.00
#
_symmetry.space_group_name_H-M   'P 1'
#
loop_
_entity.id
_entity.type
_entity.pdbx_description
1 polymer ?
#
loop_
_entity_poly.entity_id
_entity_poly.type
_entity_poly.pdbx_seq_one_letter_code
_entity_poly.pdbx_strand_id
1 'polypeptide(L)'
;MDFTEIYKQSASLVAFSPGAHFILTAVQDRLVVRRSDTLTVTRTWSVDTSPSATQNALSSKAKTNAPSSSSPVNTWITHIGWACDSEYLLAACARGGVVNVFNIRDEEWSARIDAGAEGLVKAEWAPDGRSILCFSEWGLRVTIWSLVSGTATYIQFPVHADRGYAFRADGRYFVLAERHKSKEILGLYDTGDSYKLVRHFPLPTGSVSSLSVSPTGNHVAVWEGPLEYKLYILTLAGDLVASFAPDPDPGLGIRSVAWHPSGMFLAFGGWDEKIHILDSLSWSPVVVLELQRRVSAGTAIWREPTGWFEATQGRGFLSFERMQGSQSIPVSRPDLTKAHPKNGVVQLQWNKSGTYLMARFENAPNVINIYSFPTATESFVPRLSSVLIHSNPVLQAQWNPTREGNLVACCGNRAIYTWSDEWVTENGEEEEMAECIGVPARKLDVKEIKWAPDGKGLLLMDKDAFCCAFEVGAEDDKAES
;
A
#
# COMPACT_ATOMS: atom_id res chain seq x y z
N MET A 1 -22.39 7.82 5.60
CA MET A 1 -21.31 8.34 4.73
C MET A 1 -21.91 9.17 3.61
N ASP A 2 -21.38 10.37 3.41
CA ASP A 2 -21.72 11.23 2.28
C ASP A 2 -20.71 11.07 1.16
N PHE A 3 -21.21 11.12 -0.08
CA PHE A 3 -20.43 10.92 -1.28
C PHE A 3 -20.41 12.19 -2.13
N THR A 4 -19.24 12.51 -2.65
CA THR A 4 -19.08 13.65 -3.54
C THR A 4 -19.48 13.31 -4.97
N GLU A 5 -19.43 14.32 -5.85
CA GLU A 5 -19.46 14.10 -7.29
C GLU A 5 -18.27 13.29 -7.79
N ILE A 6 -18.41 12.78 -9.01
CA ILE A 6 -17.33 12.00 -9.66
C ILE A 6 -16.37 12.96 -10.35
N TYR A 7 -15.09 12.80 -10.07
CA TYR A 7 -13.99 13.55 -10.69
C TYR A 7 -13.16 12.65 -11.61
N LYS A 8 -12.63 13.23 -12.66
CA LYS A 8 -11.73 12.53 -13.59
C LYS A 8 -10.33 12.41 -13.00
N GLN A 9 -9.68 11.29 -13.29
CA GLN A 9 -8.27 11.06 -13.00
C GLN A 9 -7.65 10.13 -14.05
N SER A 10 -6.35 9.92 -14.02
CA SER A 10 -5.63 8.98 -14.88
C SER A 10 -4.87 7.98 -14.05
N ALA A 11 -5.08 6.69 -14.31
CA ALA A 11 -4.31 5.58 -13.74
C ALA A 11 -4.27 5.52 -12.19
N SER A 12 -5.38 5.85 -11.52
CA SER A 12 -5.50 5.90 -10.05
C SER A 12 -4.53 6.90 -9.37
N LEU A 13 -4.13 7.94 -10.09
CA LEU A 13 -3.23 8.98 -9.59
C LEU A 13 -4.00 10.04 -8.81
N VAL A 14 -4.44 9.65 -7.62
CA VAL A 14 -5.11 10.52 -6.64
C VAL A 14 -4.51 10.27 -5.27
N ALA A 15 -4.23 11.33 -4.52
CA ALA A 15 -3.68 11.22 -3.18
C ALA A 15 -4.12 12.39 -2.28
N PHE A 16 -4.48 12.10 -1.04
CA PHE A 16 -4.59 13.14 -0.01
C PHE A 16 -3.21 13.70 0.34
N SER A 17 -3.18 14.97 0.71
CA SER A 17 -2.00 15.55 1.36
C SER A 17 -1.80 14.94 2.76
N PRO A 18 -0.57 14.85 3.29
CA PRO A 18 -0.30 14.35 4.65
C PRO A 18 -1.11 15.06 5.75
N GLY A 19 -1.38 16.36 5.58
CA GLY A 19 -2.26 17.12 6.48
C GLY A 19 -3.76 16.97 6.21
N ALA A 20 -4.19 16.09 5.32
CA ALA A 20 -5.59 15.85 4.95
C ALA A 20 -6.37 17.06 4.37
N HIS A 21 -5.71 18.20 4.13
CA HIS A 21 -6.37 19.42 3.68
C HIS A 21 -6.58 19.50 2.16
N PHE A 22 -5.84 18.73 1.38
CA PHE A 22 -5.85 18.78 -0.06
C PHE A 22 -5.89 17.39 -0.68
N ILE A 23 -6.44 17.34 -1.91
CA ILE A 23 -6.43 16.16 -2.77
C ILE A 23 -5.69 16.53 -4.05
N LEU A 24 -4.61 15.81 -4.33
CA LEU A 24 -3.85 15.89 -5.59
C LEU A 24 -4.39 14.87 -6.57
N THR A 25 -4.62 15.30 -7.79
CA THR A 25 -5.11 14.46 -8.89
C THR A 25 -4.31 14.71 -10.15
N ALA A 26 -3.92 13.68 -10.86
CA ALA A 26 -3.37 13.79 -12.21
C ALA A 26 -4.42 13.41 -13.25
N VAL A 27 -4.55 14.23 -14.28
CA VAL A 27 -5.38 13.97 -15.46
C VAL A 27 -4.50 14.17 -16.69
N GLN A 28 -3.99 13.07 -17.24
CA GLN A 28 -3.02 13.06 -18.35
C GLN A 28 -1.73 13.84 -18.01
N ASP A 29 -1.57 15.05 -18.55
CA ASP A 29 -0.46 15.98 -18.35
C ASP A 29 -0.77 17.09 -17.33
N ARG A 30 -1.94 17.07 -16.71
CA ARG A 30 -2.38 18.11 -15.77
C ARG A 30 -2.40 17.61 -14.33
N LEU A 31 -1.89 18.44 -13.43
CA LEU A 31 -2.09 18.30 -12.01
C LEU A 31 -3.20 19.22 -11.55
N VAL A 32 -4.09 18.71 -10.71
CA VAL A 32 -5.17 19.47 -10.09
C VAL A 32 -5.13 19.24 -8.60
N VAL A 33 -5.06 20.31 -7.82
CA VAL A 33 -5.17 20.28 -6.36
C VAL A 33 -6.52 20.87 -5.95
N ARG A 34 -7.23 20.09 -5.16
CA ARG A 34 -8.52 20.50 -4.55
C ARG A 34 -8.42 20.54 -3.05
N ARG A 35 -9.21 21.39 -2.42
CA ARG A 35 -9.43 21.29 -0.98
C ARG A 35 -10.21 20.02 -0.67
N SER A 36 -9.91 19.38 0.45
CA SER A 36 -10.62 18.14 0.83
C SER A 36 -12.02 18.38 1.34
N ASP A 37 -12.27 19.55 2.00
CA ASP A 37 -13.54 19.93 2.59
C ASP A 37 -14.60 20.36 1.56
N THR A 38 -14.22 21.18 0.57
CA THR A 38 -15.14 21.79 -0.39
C THR A 38 -14.99 21.25 -1.79
N LEU A 39 -13.94 20.47 -2.05
CA LEU A 39 -13.53 19.96 -3.37
C LEU A 39 -13.31 21.05 -4.44
N THR A 40 -13.25 22.31 -4.01
CA THR A 40 -12.92 23.42 -4.88
C THR A 40 -11.47 23.33 -5.36
N VAL A 41 -11.25 23.66 -6.63
CA VAL A 41 -9.90 23.66 -7.21
C VAL A 41 -9.11 24.82 -6.64
N THR A 42 -7.99 24.50 -6.01
CA THR A 42 -7.05 25.50 -5.45
C THR A 42 -5.97 25.84 -6.45
N ARG A 43 -5.40 24.83 -7.12
CA ARG A 43 -4.30 24.98 -8.07
C ARG A 43 -4.44 24.01 -9.23
N THR A 44 -3.92 24.44 -10.39
CA THR A 44 -3.82 23.58 -11.59
C THR A 44 -2.53 23.91 -12.33
N TRP A 45 -1.75 22.89 -12.64
CA TRP A 45 -0.54 23.02 -13.46
C TRP A 45 -0.64 22.12 -14.69
N SER A 46 -0.15 22.62 -15.83
CA SER A 46 0.19 21.79 -16.97
C SER A 46 1.63 21.34 -16.82
N VAL A 47 1.84 20.03 -16.75
CA VAL A 47 3.15 19.44 -16.50
C VAL A 47 3.87 19.26 -17.83
N ASP A 48 5.07 19.79 -17.94
CA ASP A 48 5.92 19.52 -19.11
C ASP A 48 6.46 18.09 -19.03
N THR A 49 5.82 17.20 -19.76
CA THR A 49 6.18 15.78 -19.86
C THR A 49 7.06 15.48 -21.08
N SER A 50 7.54 16.52 -21.76
CA SER A 50 8.42 16.35 -22.92
C SER A 50 9.69 15.62 -22.53
N PRO A 51 10.15 14.63 -23.35
CA PRO A 51 11.37 13.89 -23.07
C PRO A 51 12.58 14.80 -22.89
N SER A 52 13.49 14.44 -22.00
CA SER A 52 14.75 15.16 -21.84
C SER A 52 15.54 15.19 -23.15
N ALA A 53 16.42 16.17 -23.31
CA ALA A 53 17.28 16.29 -24.49
C ALA A 53 18.10 15.02 -24.74
N THR A 54 18.54 14.35 -23.67
CA THR A 54 19.28 13.08 -23.70
C THR A 54 18.42 11.94 -24.21
N GLN A 55 17.18 11.81 -23.75
CA GLN A 55 16.24 10.76 -24.21
C GLN A 55 15.81 10.99 -25.66
N ASN A 56 15.63 12.24 -26.07
CA ASN A 56 15.36 12.58 -27.47
C ASN A 56 16.52 12.16 -28.38
N ALA A 57 17.76 12.37 -27.97
CA ALA A 57 18.95 11.97 -28.73
C ALA A 57 19.07 10.44 -28.85
N LEU A 58 18.73 9.67 -27.81
CA LEU A 58 18.71 8.21 -27.85
C LEU A 58 17.59 7.67 -28.75
N SER A 59 16.39 8.23 -28.66
CA SER A 59 15.25 7.86 -29.49
C SER A 59 15.46 8.15 -30.97
N SER A 60 16.16 9.22 -31.30
CA SER A 60 16.47 9.59 -32.69
C SER A 60 17.46 8.61 -33.34
N LYS A 61 18.41 8.06 -32.56
CA LYS A 61 19.35 7.02 -33.06
C LYS A 61 18.67 5.67 -33.29
N ALA A 62 17.64 5.34 -32.52
CA ALA A 62 16.89 4.08 -32.66
C ALA A 62 15.93 4.10 -33.87
N LYS A 63 15.48 5.27 -34.33
CA LYS A 63 14.52 5.42 -35.44
C LYS A 63 15.10 5.22 -36.83
N THR A 64 16.41 5.09 -36.99
CA THR A 64 17.05 4.90 -38.31
C THR A 64 16.78 3.53 -38.94
N ASN A 65 16.17 2.55 -38.23
CA ASN A 65 15.97 1.19 -38.72
C ASN A 65 14.54 0.62 -38.51
N ALA A 66 13.54 1.41 -38.19
CA ALA A 66 12.17 0.90 -38.02
C ALA A 66 11.17 1.65 -38.95
N PRO A 67 10.20 0.93 -39.59
CA PRO A 67 9.17 1.58 -40.39
C PRO A 67 8.31 2.49 -39.53
N SER A 68 8.03 3.69 -40.06
CA SER A 68 7.30 4.76 -39.40
C SER A 68 5.84 4.43 -39.15
N SER A 69 5.54 3.82 -38.02
CA SER A 69 4.22 3.85 -37.40
C SER A 69 4.33 4.55 -36.04
N SER A 70 4.56 5.84 -36.06
CA SER A 70 4.58 6.65 -34.82
C SER A 70 3.17 7.04 -34.42
N SER A 71 2.51 6.18 -33.65
CA SER A 71 1.51 6.69 -32.71
C SER A 71 2.21 7.66 -31.76
N PRO A 72 1.61 8.82 -31.42
CA PRO A 72 2.21 9.76 -30.48
C PRO A 72 2.50 9.02 -29.17
N VAL A 73 3.75 9.05 -28.75
CA VAL A 73 4.17 8.43 -27.47
C VAL A 73 3.43 9.17 -26.37
N ASN A 74 2.51 8.47 -25.73
CA ASN A 74 1.69 9.02 -24.66
C ASN A 74 2.59 9.28 -23.44
N THR A 75 2.96 10.54 -23.22
CA THR A 75 3.87 11.00 -22.15
C THR A 75 3.09 11.53 -20.95
N TRP A 76 2.07 10.81 -20.51
CA TRP A 76 1.28 11.22 -19.35
C TRP A 76 2.04 11.07 -18.04
N ILE A 77 1.57 11.76 -17.02
CA ILE A 77 2.03 11.61 -15.65
C ILE A 77 1.84 10.14 -15.23
N THR A 78 2.87 9.56 -14.62
CA THR A 78 2.88 8.17 -14.16
C THR A 78 2.98 8.05 -12.64
N HIS A 79 3.51 9.06 -11.96
CA HIS A 79 3.65 9.09 -10.51
C HIS A 79 3.33 10.49 -9.99
N ILE A 80 2.67 10.55 -8.85
CA ILE A 80 2.42 11.77 -8.09
C ILE A 80 2.75 11.52 -6.62
N GLY A 81 3.08 12.56 -5.89
CA GLY A 81 3.32 12.47 -4.45
C GLY A 81 3.33 13.82 -3.78
N TRP A 82 2.95 13.83 -2.51
CA TRP A 82 3.09 14.96 -1.62
C TRP A 82 4.36 14.84 -0.80
N ALA A 83 5.02 15.96 -0.56
CA ALA A 83 6.02 16.06 0.51
C ALA A 83 5.34 15.97 1.89
N CYS A 84 6.08 15.57 2.90
CA CYS A 84 5.55 15.32 4.25
C CYS A 84 4.89 16.55 4.90
N ASP A 85 5.26 17.77 4.48
CA ASP A 85 4.72 19.05 4.97
C ASP A 85 3.46 19.52 4.24
N SER A 86 2.99 18.77 3.21
CA SER A 86 1.85 19.17 2.36
C SER A 86 2.07 20.46 1.55
N GLU A 87 3.30 20.96 1.42
CA GLU A 87 3.60 22.19 0.68
C GLU A 87 4.10 21.92 -0.73
N TYR A 88 4.89 20.84 -0.91
CA TYR A 88 5.44 20.47 -2.19
C TYR A 88 4.77 19.22 -2.73
N LEU A 89 4.66 19.17 -4.02
CA LEU A 89 4.14 18.02 -4.75
C LEU A 89 5.01 17.68 -5.95
N LEU A 90 5.13 16.41 -6.26
CA LEU A 90 5.84 15.92 -7.43
C LEU A 90 4.89 15.32 -8.45
N ALA A 91 5.24 15.47 -9.72
CA ALA A 91 4.66 14.75 -10.84
C ALA A 91 5.78 14.19 -11.71
N ALA A 92 5.83 12.89 -11.87
CA ALA A 92 6.81 12.24 -12.72
C ALA A 92 6.19 11.63 -13.95
N CYS A 93 6.89 11.74 -15.07
CA CYS A 93 6.62 11.04 -16.31
C CYS A 93 7.76 10.04 -16.56
N ALA A 94 7.53 8.76 -16.26
CA ALA A 94 8.54 7.72 -16.44
C ALA A 94 9.03 7.64 -17.89
N ARG A 95 8.12 7.66 -18.87
CA ARG A 95 8.47 7.61 -20.31
C ARG A 95 9.23 8.85 -20.80
N GLY A 96 8.98 10.00 -20.21
CA GLY A 96 9.72 11.24 -20.50
C GLY A 96 11.06 11.32 -19.76
N GLY A 97 11.26 10.52 -18.73
CA GLY A 97 12.42 10.56 -17.84
C GLY A 97 12.50 11.89 -17.08
N VAL A 98 11.37 12.47 -16.74
CA VAL A 98 11.32 13.80 -16.08
C VAL A 98 10.47 13.76 -14.82
N VAL A 99 10.88 14.53 -13.83
CA VAL A 99 10.12 14.79 -12.61
C VAL A 99 9.98 16.29 -12.45
N ASN A 100 8.76 16.75 -12.28
CA ASN A 100 8.45 18.15 -12.02
C ASN A 100 7.98 18.30 -10.56
N VAL A 101 8.41 19.34 -9.90
CA VAL A 101 8.05 19.66 -8.52
C VAL A 101 7.39 21.04 -8.50
N PHE A 102 6.32 21.15 -7.73
CA PHE A 102 5.56 22.39 -7.59
C PHE A 102 5.35 22.72 -6.12
N ASN A 103 5.20 24.03 -5.83
CA ASN A 103 4.84 24.51 -4.51
C ASN A 103 3.38 24.98 -4.51
N ILE A 104 2.58 24.54 -3.54
CA ILE A 104 1.16 24.94 -3.48
C ILE A 104 0.96 26.40 -3.10
N ARG A 105 1.90 26.98 -2.32
CA ARG A 105 1.83 28.38 -1.87
C ARG A 105 2.32 29.35 -2.94
N ASP A 106 3.36 28.97 -3.68
CA ASP A 106 3.97 29.78 -4.74
C ASP A 106 3.75 29.09 -6.10
N GLU A 107 2.83 29.63 -6.88
CA GLU A 107 2.44 29.07 -8.18
C GLU A 107 3.54 29.19 -9.24
N GLU A 108 4.40 30.19 -9.13
CA GLU A 108 5.48 30.44 -10.06
C GLU A 108 6.71 29.55 -9.77
N TRP A 109 6.81 29.06 -8.55
CA TRP A 109 7.93 28.19 -8.16
C TRP A 109 7.76 26.79 -8.72
N SER A 110 8.72 26.34 -9.47
CA SER A 110 8.79 24.97 -9.96
C SER A 110 10.23 24.49 -10.10
N ALA A 111 10.44 23.21 -9.98
CA ALA A 111 11.72 22.57 -10.26
C ALA A 111 11.49 21.39 -11.23
N ARG A 112 12.44 21.21 -12.16
CA ARG A 112 12.45 20.11 -13.10
C ARG A 112 13.72 19.30 -12.96
N ILE A 113 13.56 18.00 -12.83
CA ILE A 113 14.62 17.00 -12.71
C ILE A 113 14.59 16.13 -13.96
N ASP A 114 15.69 16.06 -14.68
CA ASP A 114 15.87 15.15 -15.79
C ASP A 114 16.61 13.89 -15.32
N ALA A 115 16.00 12.71 -15.47
CA ALA A 115 16.57 11.44 -15.04
C ALA A 115 17.80 11.01 -15.88
N GLY A 116 18.03 11.64 -17.03
CA GLY A 116 19.15 11.34 -17.89
C GLY A 116 18.97 10.10 -18.77
N ALA A 117 20.09 9.52 -19.19
CA ALA A 117 20.10 8.40 -20.15
C ALA A 117 19.62 7.07 -19.53
N GLU A 118 19.68 6.95 -18.21
CA GLU A 118 19.31 5.73 -17.48
C GLU A 118 17.80 5.53 -17.35
N GLY A 119 17.00 6.51 -17.82
CA GLY A 119 15.55 6.45 -17.73
C GLY A 119 15.02 6.61 -16.31
N LEU A 120 13.71 6.48 -16.18
CA LEU A 120 13.00 6.61 -14.91
C LEU A 120 11.94 5.51 -14.80
N VAL A 121 11.95 4.76 -13.71
CA VAL A 121 10.90 3.78 -13.39
C VAL A 121 9.96 4.36 -12.35
N LYS A 122 10.51 4.95 -11.29
CA LYS A 122 9.77 5.46 -10.15
C LYS A 122 10.40 6.74 -9.61
N ALA A 123 9.59 7.66 -9.16
CA ALA A 123 10.02 8.83 -8.39
C ALA A 123 9.14 8.98 -7.15
N GLU A 124 9.75 9.25 -6.01
CA GLU A 124 9.05 9.47 -4.75
C GLU A 124 9.79 10.42 -3.82
N TRP A 125 9.07 11.00 -2.88
CA TRP A 125 9.64 11.81 -1.83
C TRP A 125 10.37 10.97 -0.79
N ALA A 126 11.50 11.47 -0.34
CA ALA A 126 12.09 11.02 0.92
C ALA A 126 11.29 11.57 2.11
N PRO A 127 11.42 10.95 3.30
CA PRO A 127 10.70 11.40 4.50
C PRO A 127 11.00 12.83 4.95
N ASP A 128 12.12 13.40 4.53
CA ASP A 128 12.52 14.80 4.81
C ASP A 128 11.67 15.84 4.04
N GLY A 129 10.91 15.41 3.03
CA GLY A 129 10.11 16.29 2.18
C GLY A 129 10.92 17.29 1.35
N ARG A 130 12.23 17.10 1.24
CA ARG A 130 13.15 17.97 0.49
C ARG A 130 14.05 17.20 -0.47
N SER A 131 14.09 15.89 -0.34
CA SER A 131 14.83 15.00 -1.22
C SER A 131 13.89 14.15 -2.05
N ILE A 132 14.24 13.88 -3.32
CA ILE A 132 13.47 13.08 -4.25
C ILE A 132 14.32 11.90 -4.71
N LEU A 133 13.80 10.69 -4.51
CA LEU A 133 14.41 9.46 -5.00
C LEU A 133 13.91 9.18 -6.43
N CYS A 134 14.85 9.05 -7.35
CA CYS A 134 14.59 8.66 -8.74
C CYS A 134 15.25 7.31 -9.02
N PHE A 135 14.45 6.30 -9.29
CA PHE A 135 14.92 4.94 -9.62
C PHE A 135 15.06 4.79 -11.12
N SER A 136 16.25 4.41 -11.57
CA SER A 136 16.55 4.23 -12.97
C SER A 136 16.04 2.90 -13.51
N GLU A 137 15.91 2.82 -14.83
CA GLU A 137 15.65 1.55 -15.52
C GLU A 137 16.80 0.55 -15.29
N TRP A 138 16.48 -0.74 -15.36
CA TRP A 138 17.42 -1.86 -15.23
C TRP A 138 18.17 -1.94 -13.88
N GLY A 139 17.70 -1.23 -12.84
CA GLY A 139 18.37 -1.22 -11.55
C GLY A 139 19.81 -0.68 -11.61
N LEU A 140 20.06 0.31 -12.47
CA LEU A 140 21.42 0.86 -12.63
C LEU A 140 21.80 1.71 -11.43
N ARG A 141 20.89 2.57 -10.97
CA ARG A 141 21.13 3.44 -9.82
C ARG A 141 19.84 4.01 -9.22
N VAL A 142 19.95 4.46 -7.99
CA VAL A 142 19.00 5.40 -7.36
C VAL A 142 19.69 6.76 -7.32
N THR A 143 19.04 7.78 -7.89
CA THR A 143 19.51 9.16 -7.82
C THR A 143 18.67 9.91 -6.81
N ILE A 144 19.29 10.52 -5.83
CA ILE A 144 18.62 11.29 -4.79
C ILE A 144 18.92 12.76 -5.02
N TRP A 145 17.89 13.51 -5.38
CA TRP A 145 17.98 14.94 -5.64
C TRP A 145 17.57 15.73 -4.40
N SER A 146 18.45 16.61 -3.94
CA SER A 146 18.13 17.56 -2.87
C SER A 146 17.62 18.85 -3.47
N LEU A 147 16.41 19.24 -3.13
CA LEU A 147 15.85 20.54 -3.54
C LEU A 147 16.48 21.72 -2.79
N VAL A 148 17.13 21.46 -1.63
CA VAL A 148 17.76 22.50 -0.83
C VAL A 148 19.12 22.89 -1.41
N SER A 149 19.95 21.90 -1.72
CA SER A 149 21.31 22.15 -2.23
C SER A 149 21.39 22.18 -3.76
N GLY A 150 20.37 21.68 -4.46
CA GLY A 150 20.38 21.50 -5.91
C GLY A 150 21.38 20.43 -6.38
N THR A 151 21.81 19.54 -5.48
CA THR A 151 22.79 18.48 -5.77
C THR A 151 22.12 17.13 -5.87
N ALA A 152 22.80 16.19 -6.54
CA ALA A 152 22.37 14.80 -6.64
C ALA A 152 23.41 13.86 -6.01
N THR A 153 22.91 12.89 -5.24
CA THR A 153 23.68 11.75 -4.73
C THR A 153 23.28 10.49 -5.50
N TYR A 154 24.23 9.62 -5.77
CA TYR A 154 24.02 8.42 -6.57
C TYR A 154 24.35 7.17 -5.76
N ILE A 155 23.41 6.22 -5.70
CA ILE A 155 23.61 4.89 -5.16
C ILE A 155 23.46 3.90 -6.32
N GLN A 156 24.48 3.05 -6.52
CA GLN A 156 24.57 2.18 -7.68
C GLN A 156 24.05 0.78 -7.39
N PHE A 157 23.51 0.15 -8.42
CA PHE A 157 23.12 -1.28 -8.47
C PHE A 157 22.09 -1.72 -7.43
N PRO A 158 20.95 -1.00 -7.27
CA PRO A 158 19.84 -1.54 -6.50
C PRO A 158 19.39 -2.87 -7.10
N VAL A 159 19.02 -3.83 -6.25
CA VAL A 159 18.53 -5.15 -6.72
C VAL A 159 17.25 -4.99 -7.53
N HIS A 160 16.37 -4.08 -7.10
CA HIS A 160 15.10 -3.78 -7.77
C HIS A 160 14.98 -2.29 -8.04
N ALA A 161 14.28 -1.96 -9.13
CA ALA A 161 14.02 -0.57 -9.51
C ALA A 161 12.82 0.08 -8.77
N ASP A 162 12.02 -0.70 -8.05
CA ASP A 162 10.75 -0.27 -7.46
C ASP A 162 10.55 -0.69 -6.00
N ARG A 163 11.39 -1.58 -5.48
CA ARG A 163 11.28 -2.16 -4.13
C ARG A 163 12.65 -2.57 -3.59
N GLY A 164 12.70 -3.22 -2.42
CA GLY A 164 13.96 -3.66 -1.81
C GLY A 164 14.71 -2.54 -1.12
N TYR A 165 13.97 -1.54 -0.63
CA TYR A 165 14.48 -0.45 0.18
C TYR A 165 13.44 -0.04 1.22
N ALA A 166 13.91 0.60 2.28
CA ALA A 166 13.05 1.16 3.31
C ALA A 166 13.77 2.30 4.04
N PHE A 167 12.99 3.22 4.60
CA PHE A 167 13.49 4.18 5.56
C PHE A 167 13.23 3.66 6.97
N ARG A 168 14.12 3.95 7.88
CA ARG A 168 13.85 3.85 9.31
C ARG A 168 12.73 4.84 9.68
N ALA A 169 11.93 4.53 10.69
CA ALA A 169 10.74 5.31 11.04
C ALA A 169 11.02 6.80 11.35
N ASP A 170 12.22 7.13 11.85
CA ASP A 170 12.67 8.52 12.08
C ASP A 170 13.19 9.21 10.82
N GLY A 171 13.20 8.53 9.67
CA GLY A 171 13.72 9.05 8.42
C GLY A 171 15.24 9.18 8.32
N ARG A 172 15.99 8.90 9.39
CA ARG A 172 17.44 9.16 9.45
C ARG A 172 18.29 8.16 8.67
N TYR A 173 17.82 6.92 8.55
CA TYR A 173 18.56 5.90 7.81
C TYR A 173 17.74 5.39 6.66
N PHE A 174 18.40 5.27 5.51
CA PHE A 174 17.89 4.62 4.30
C PHE A 174 18.61 3.30 4.11
N VAL A 175 17.84 2.24 3.93
CA VAL A 175 18.31 0.87 3.74
C VAL A 175 17.97 0.42 2.34
N LEU A 176 18.96 -0.07 1.59
CA LEU A 176 18.78 -0.49 0.20
C LEU A 176 19.46 -1.84 -0.05
N ALA A 177 18.77 -2.76 -0.68
CA ALA A 177 19.35 -3.98 -1.21
C ALA A 177 20.06 -3.69 -2.53
N GLU A 178 21.33 -4.03 -2.61
CA GLU A 178 22.22 -3.77 -3.75
C GLU A 178 22.85 -5.06 -4.24
N ARG A 179 23.29 -5.09 -5.50
CA ARG A 179 23.98 -6.23 -6.08
C ARG A 179 25.37 -5.84 -6.56
N HIS A 180 26.39 -6.35 -5.86
CA HIS A 180 27.77 -6.14 -6.22
C HIS A 180 28.47 -7.46 -6.57
N LYS A 181 29.04 -7.57 -7.77
CA LYS A 181 29.76 -8.77 -8.24
C LYS A 181 28.96 -10.07 -8.00
N SER A 182 27.69 -10.08 -8.36
CA SER A 182 26.75 -11.21 -8.19
C SER A 182 26.43 -11.57 -6.73
N LYS A 183 26.80 -10.76 -5.75
CA LYS A 183 26.42 -10.92 -4.34
C LYS A 183 25.42 -9.83 -3.97
N GLU A 184 24.43 -10.21 -3.20
CA GLU A 184 23.49 -9.28 -2.64
C GLU A 184 24.03 -8.73 -1.31
N ILE A 185 23.97 -7.45 -1.16
CA ILE A 185 24.42 -6.72 0.03
C ILE A 185 23.34 -5.74 0.45
N LEU A 186 23.35 -5.37 1.70
CA LEU A 186 22.50 -4.31 2.23
C LEU A 186 23.37 -3.07 2.48
N GLY A 187 23.00 -1.97 1.84
CA GLY A 187 23.59 -0.66 2.09
C GLY A 187 22.80 0.09 3.13
N LEU A 188 23.46 0.65 4.13
CA LEU A 188 22.91 1.57 5.13
C LEU A 188 23.46 2.96 4.87
N TYR A 189 22.56 3.92 4.64
CA TYR A 189 22.89 5.31 4.29
C TYR A 189 22.35 6.29 5.32
N ASP A 190 23.15 7.29 5.72
CA ASP A 190 22.71 8.39 6.58
C ASP A 190 22.07 9.48 5.70
N THR A 191 20.78 9.69 5.84
CA THR A 191 20.03 10.71 5.08
C THR A 191 20.44 12.13 5.48
N GLY A 192 20.82 12.34 6.75
CA GLY A 192 21.27 13.63 7.28
C GLY A 192 22.63 14.08 6.74
N ASP A 193 23.46 13.15 6.26
CA ASP A 193 24.76 13.42 5.61
C ASP A 193 24.70 13.11 4.10
N SER A 194 23.69 13.66 3.42
CA SER A 194 23.50 13.54 1.96
C SER A 194 23.56 12.10 1.45
N TYR A 195 22.94 11.17 2.17
CA TYR A 195 22.92 9.73 1.85
C TYR A 195 24.33 9.12 1.77
N LYS A 196 25.21 9.55 2.64
CA LYS A 196 26.53 8.95 2.76
C LYS A 196 26.41 7.52 3.26
N LEU A 197 27.15 6.63 2.62
CA LEU A 197 27.22 5.24 3.02
C LEU A 197 27.83 5.13 4.43
N VAL A 198 27.06 4.54 5.34
CA VAL A 198 27.53 4.22 6.71
C VAL A 198 28.18 2.84 6.72
N ARG A 199 27.53 1.84 6.11
CA ARG A 199 28.00 0.47 6.11
C ARG A 199 27.39 -0.35 4.97
N HIS A 200 28.19 -1.24 4.41
CA HIS A 200 27.74 -2.37 3.60
C HIS A 200 27.91 -3.68 4.36
N PHE A 201 26.94 -4.56 4.27
CA PHE A 201 27.06 -5.91 4.81
C PHE A 201 26.40 -6.95 3.89
N PRO A 202 26.99 -8.18 3.78
CA PRO A 202 26.47 -9.20 2.90
C PRO A 202 25.13 -9.70 3.39
N LEU A 203 24.21 -9.94 2.46
CA LEU A 203 22.96 -10.65 2.74
C LEU A 203 23.18 -12.16 2.59
N PRO A 204 22.52 -12.99 3.41
CA PRO A 204 22.54 -14.45 3.26
C PRO A 204 21.62 -14.96 2.16
N THR A 205 21.13 -14.06 1.29
CA THR A 205 20.13 -14.31 0.26
C THR A 205 20.76 -14.64 -1.08
N GLY A 206 20.06 -15.47 -1.86
CA GLY A 206 20.40 -15.74 -3.27
C GLY A 206 19.64 -14.82 -4.22
N SER A 207 18.43 -14.44 -3.85
CA SER A 207 17.54 -13.56 -4.63
C SER A 207 16.56 -12.85 -3.71
N VAL A 208 16.94 -11.67 -3.21
CA VAL A 208 16.07 -10.83 -2.37
C VAL A 208 14.79 -10.48 -3.11
N SER A 209 13.64 -10.74 -2.50
CA SER A 209 12.33 -10.26 -2.98
C SER A 209 12.07 -8.84 -2.52
N SER A 210 12.19 -8.60 -1.23
CA SER A 210 12.01 -7.27 -0.64
C SER A 210 12.55 -7.25 0.79
N LEU A 211 12.43 -6.11 1.43
CA LEU A 211 12.83 -5.90 2.82
C LEU A 211 11.87 -4.94 3.54
N SER A 212 11.88 -4.97 4.86
CA SER A 212 11.10 -4.06 5.69
C SER A 212 11.83 -3.77 7.00
N VAL A 213 11.87 -2.51 7.40
CA VAL A 213 12.44 -2.10 8.69
C VAL A 213 11.37 -2.18 9.78
N SER A 214 11.74 -2.67 10.95
CA SER A 214 10.83 -2.73 12.09
C SER A 214 10.38 -1.32 12.53
N PRO A 215 9.17 -1.16 13.08
CA PRO A 215 8.71 0.13 13.61
C PRO A 215 9.63 0.72 14.69
N THR A 216 10.30 -0.13 15.46
CA THR A 216 11.32 0.27 16.44
C THR A 216 12.63 0.77 15.81
N GLY A 217 12.82 0.50 14.52
CA GLY A 217 14.02 0.89 13.78
C GLY A 217 15.28 0.08 14.10
N ASN A 218 15.17 -1.02 14.83
CA ASN A 218 16.34 -1.81 15.27
C ASN A 218 16.64 -3.01 14.38
N HIS A 219 15.63 -3.52 13.68
CA HIS A 219 15.72 -4.74 12.88
C HIS A 219 15.26 -4.51 11.44
N VAL A 220 15.83 -5.30 10.55
CA VAL A 220 15.42 -5.38 9.15
C VAL A 220 15.03 -6.81 8.84
N ALA A 221 13.80 -7.00 8.38
CA ALA A 221 13.34 -8.26 7.82
C ALA A 221 13.64 -8.28 6.33
N VAL A 222 14.31 -9.32 5.85
CA VAL A 222 14.65 -9.54 4.43
C VAL A 222 14.16 -10.92 4.04
N TRP A 223 13.49 -11.04 2.91
CA TRP A 223 12.99 -12.35 2.46
C TRP A 223 13.35 -12.65 1.01
N GLU A 224 13.47 -13.95 0.75
CA GLU A 224 13.85 -14.48 -0.54
C GLU A 224 12.75 -14.32 -1.59
N GLY A 225 13.15 -14.49 -2.83
CA GLY A 225 12.28 -14.54 -3.98
C GLY A 225 11.26 -15.70 -3.94
N PRO A 226 10.36 -15.75 -4.93
CA PRO A 226 9.18 -16.63 -4.88
C PRO A 226 9.49 -18.13 -4.92
N LEU A 227 10.74 -18.54 -5.09
CA LEU A 227 11.15 -19.95 -5.14
C LEU A 227 11.67 -20.50 -3.82
N GLU A 228 11.94 -19.65 -2.82
CA GLU A 228 12.48 -20.06 -1.53
C GLU A 228 11.70 -19.43 -0.37
N TYR A 229 11.19 -20.26 0.53
CA TYR A 229 10.49 -19.79 1.72
C TYR A 229 11.49 -19.52 2.84
N LYS A 230 12.19 -18.37 2.75
CA LYS A 230 13.19 -17.97 3.75
C LYS A 230 13.01 -16.51 4.13
N LEU A 231 13.09 -16.27 5.42
CA LEU A 231 13.07 -14.95 6.05
C LEU A 231 14.31 -14.81 6.91
N TYR A 232 14.97 -13.68 6.80
CA TYR A 232 16.14 -13.32 7.60
C TYR A 232 15.86 -12.05 8.39
N ILE A 233 16.26 -12.05 9.65
CA ILE A 233 16.17 -10.88 10.51
C ILE A 233 17.60 -10.42 10.81
N LEU A 234 17.89 -9.17 10.47
CA LEU A 234 19.17 -8.55 10.69
C LEU A 234 19.01 -7.34 11.62
N THR A 235 20.06 -7.02 12.36
CA THR A 235 20.17 -5.70 12.99
C THR A 235 20.49 -4.65 11.95
N LEU A 236 20.26 -3.36 12.24
CA LEU A 236 20.77 -2.28 11.39
C LEU A 236 22.30 -2.24 11.31
N ALA A 237 23.01 -2.88 12.26
CA ALA A 237 24.45 -3.05 12.21
C ALA A 237 24.92 -4.14 11.24
N GLY A 238 23.99 -4.97 10.73
CA GLY A 238 24.25 -6.02 9.76
C GLY A 238 24.48 -7.41 10.36
N ASP A 239 24.25 -7.56 11.66
CA ASP A 239 24.36 -8.87 12.30
C ASP A 239 23.10 -9.69 12.04
N LEU A 240 23.26 -10.94 11.59
CA LEU A 240 22.14 -11.86 11.43
C LEU A 240 21.67 -12.33 12.81
N VAL A 241 20.43 -11.96 13.15
CA VAL A 241 19.82 -12.31 14.44
C VAL A 241 19.09 -13.65 14.34
N ALA A 242 18.33 -13.84 13.27
CA ALA A 242 17.55 -15.04 13.06
C ALA A 242 17.33 -15.35 11.59
N SER A 243 17.08 -16.61 11.30
CA SER A 243 16.60 -17.08 10.01
C SER A 243 15.42 -18.03 10.21
N PHE A 244 14.41 -17.88 9.37
CA PHE A 244 13.25 -18.76 9.38
C PHE A 244 13.11 -19.45 8.02
N ALA A 245 12.94 -20.76 8.06
CA ALA A 245 12.53 -21.60 6.95
C ALA A 245 11.60 -22.69 7.51
N PRO A 246 10.40 -22.89 6.93
CA PRO A 246 9.51 -23.94 7.41
C PRO A 246 10.03 -25.34 7.05
N ASP A 247 9.73 -26.31 7.87
CA ASP A 247 9.99 -27.73 7.61
C ASP A 247 8.65 -28.51 7.71
N PRO A 248 8.19 -29.15 6.62
CA PRO A 248 8.75 -29.16 5.27
C PRO A 248 8.61 -27.84 4.52
N ASP A 249 9.56 -27.56 3.62
CA ASP A 249 9.51 -26.39 2.72
C ASP A 249 8.31 -26.53 1.76
N PRO A 250 7.38 -25.54 1.70
CA PRO A 250 6.24 -25.57 0.80
C PRO A 250 6.62 -25.37 -0.68
N GLY A 251 7.89 -25.06 -1.00
CA GLY A 251 8.42 -24.92 -2.35
C GLY A 251 8.13 -23.59 -3.04
N LEU A 252 7.43 -22.69 -2.38
CA LEU A 252 7.15 -21.33 -2.87
C LEU A 252 7.34 -20.33 -1.74
N GLY A 253 7.81 -19.12 -2.08
CA GLY A 253 8.31 -18.14 -1.13
C GLY A 253 7.25 -17.34 -0.36
N ILE A 254 7.71 -16.32 0.35
CA ILE A 254 6.90 -15.42 1.16
C ILE A 254 6.25 -14.38 0.24
N ARG A 255 4.97 -14.09 0.47
CA ARG A 255 4.17 -13.14 -0.31
C ARG A 255 3.85 -11.86 0.44
N SER A 256 3.61 -11.94 1.73
CA SER A 256 3.22 -10.79 2.54
C SER A 256 3.93 -10.83 3.88
N VAL A 257 4.43 -9.68 4.31
CA VAL A 257 5.13 -9.47 5.58
C VAL A 257 4.56 -8.20 6.22
N ALA A 258 4.22 -8.26 7.49
CA ALA A 258 3.65 -7.14 8.22
C ALA A 258 4.19 -7.08 9.65
N TRP A 259 4.86 -5.99 10.00
CA TRP A 259 5.26 -5.70 11.37
C TRP A 259 4.06 -5.31 12.22
N HIS A 260 3.98 -5.86 13.41
CA HIS A 260 3.10 -5.32 14.45
C HIS A 260 3.53 -3.90 14.81
N PRO A 261 2.61 -2.95 15.04
CA PRO A 261 2.95 -1.54 15.30
C PRO A 261 3.93 -1.31 16.45
N SER A 262 3.89 -2.15 17.50
CA SER A 262 4.88 -2.09 18.59
C SER A 262 6.28 -2.59 18.21
N GLY A 263 6.42 -3.26 17.05
CA GLY A 263 7.65 -3.95 16.66
C GLY A 263 7.96 -5.26 17.43
N MET A 264 7.05 -5.69 18.31
CA MET A 264 7.24 -6.91 19.11
C MET A 264 6.94 -8.20 18.32
N PHE A 265 6.14 -8.12 17.27
CA PHE A 265 5.79 -9.26 16.44
C PHE A 265 5.98 -8.97 14.97
N LEU A 266 6.27 -10.03 14.21
CA LEU A 266 6.33 -10.02 12.77
C LEU A 266 5.43 -11.11 12.21
N ALA A 267 4.38 -10.71 11.48
CA ALA A 267 3.51 -11.64 10.77
C ALA A 267 3.95 -11.76 9.31
N PHE A 268 4.01 -12.98 8.80
CA PHE A 268 4.28 -13.21 7.38
C PHE A 268 3.58 -14.48 6.90
N GLY A 269 3.30 -14.53 5.62
CA GLY A 269 2.64 -15.65 4.98
C GLY A 269 3.08 -15.82 3.54
N GLY A 270 3.01 -17.05 3.09
CA GLY A 270 3.41 -17.45 1.75
C GLY A 270 2.28 -18.13 0.99
N TRP A 271 2.66 -19.09 0.16
CA TRP A 271 1.76 -19.86 -0.69
C TRP A 271 1.13 -21.06 0.02
N ASP A 272 1.47 -21.30 1.29
CA ASP A 272 1.12 -22.45 2.10
C ASP A 272 -0.17 -22.30 2.93
N GLU A 273 -0.95 -21.25 2.70
CA GLU A 273 -2.18 -20.93 3.48
C GLU A 273 -1.93 -20.69 4.99
N LYS A 274 -0.69 -20.48 5.40
CA LYS A 274 -0.28 -20.27 6.78
C LYS A 274 0.23 -18.86 7.02
N ILE A 275 -0.09 -18.33 8.19
CA ILE A 275 0.46 -17.08 8.67
C ILE A 275 1.32 -17.41 9.88
N HIS A 276 2.60 -17.18 9.77
CA HIS A 276 3.56 -17.34 10.87
C HIS A 276 3.71 -16.01 11.59
N ILE A 277 3.74 -16.06 12.92
CA ILE A 277 3.97 -14.89 13.75
C ILE A 277 5.18 -15.17 14.63
N LEU A 278 6.23 -14.37 14.40
CA LEU A 278 7.45 -14.41 15.21
C LEU A 278 7.40 -13.36 16.31
N ASP A 279 7.93 -13.67 17.43
CA ASP A 279 8.19 -12.74 18.52
C ASP A 279 9.61 -12.14 18.39
N SER A 280 9.76 -10.85 18.65
CA SER A 280 11.02 -10.13 18.46
C SER A 280 12.06 -10.37 19.58
N LEU A 281 11.72 -11.08 20.64
CA LEU A 281 12.67 -11.45 21.70
C LEU A 281 13.44 -12.71 21.34
N SER A 282 12.70 -13.74 20.95
CA SER A 282 13.27 -15.07 20.64
C SER A 282 13.44 -15.31 19.14
N TRP A 283 12.74 -14.55 18.30
CA TRP A 283 12.61 -14.75 16.85
C TRP A 283 12.14 -16.16 16.48
N SER A 284 11.41 -16.79 17.39
CA SER A 284 10.76 -18.08 17.16
C SER A 284 9.28 -17.90 16.81
N PRO A 285 8.68 -18.83 16.07
CA PRO A 285 7.23 -18.81 15.82
C PRO A 285 6.47 -18.99 17.13
N VAL A 286 5.68 -18.00 17.52
CA VAL A 286 4.79 -18.07 18.71
C VAL A 286 3.48 -18.69 18.33
N VAL A 287 3.01 -18.46 17.11
CA VAL A 287 1.75 -18.99 16.61
C VAL A 287 1.79 -19.14 15.09
N VAL A 288 1.06 -20.14 14.61
CA VAL A 288 0.77 -20.33 13.19
C VAL A 288 -0.74 -20.32 13.03
N LEU A 289 -1.24 -19.38 12.24
CA LEU A 289 -2.66 -19.25 11.90
C LEU A 289 -2.87 -19.88 10.52
N GLU A 290 -3.81 -20.81 10.44
CA GLU A 290 -4.13 -21.50 9.18
C GLU A 290 -5.49 -21.04 8.64
N LEU A 291 -5.67 -21.06 7.33
CA LEU A 291 -6.96 -20.79 6.70
C LEU A 291 -7.99 -21.84 7.17
N GLN A 292 -8.96 -21.40 7.95
CA GLN A 292 -10.03 -22.26 8.43
C GLN A 292 -11.10 -22.41 7.35
N ARG A 293 -11.24 -23.61 6.79
CA ARG A 293 -12.31 -23.94 5.80
C ARG A 293 -13.68 -24.09 6.44
N ARG A 294 -13.72 -24.35 7.72
CA ARG A 294 -14.93 -24.39 8.54
C ARG A 294 -14.68 -23.60 9.81
N VAL A 295 -15.46 -22.55 9.99
CA VAL A 295 -15.36 -21.64 11.12
C VAL A 295 -16.31 -22.09 12.23
N SER A 296 -15.83 -22.06 13.47
CA SER A 296 -16.59 -22.46 14.65
C SER A 296 -17.65 -21.41 15.04
N ALA A 297 -18.63 -21.84 15.83
CA ALA A 297 -19.71 -20.97 16.32
C ALA A 297 -19.24 -19.81 17.25
N GLY A 298 -17.99 -19.84 17.72
CA GLY A 298 -17.42 -18.79 18.59
C GLY A 298 -16.84 -17.60 17.83
N THR A 299 -16.82 -17.65 16.49
CA THR A 299 -16.34 -16.58 15.61
C THR A 299 -17.53 -15.85 14.99
N ALA A 300 -17.49 -14.53 14.94
CA ALA A 300 -18.50 -13.76 14.23
C ALA A 300 -18.36 -13.95 12.71
N ILE A 301 -19.44 -14.39 12.07
CA ILE A 301 -19.44 -14.64 10.63
C ILE A 301 -20.48 -13.73 10.00
N TRP A 302 -20.01 -12.83 9.15
CA TRP A 302 -20.77 -11.83 8.46
C TRP A 302 -20.89 -12.18 6.98
N ARG A 303 -22.08 -12.28 6.45
CA ARG A 303 -22.35 -12.56 5.05
C ARG A 303 -23.05 -11.39 4.39
N GLU A 304 -22.54 -10.99 3.24
CA GLU A 304 -23.18 -9.99 2.39
C GLU A 304 -24.58 -10.49 1.99
N PRO A 305 -25.65 -9.69 2.22
CA PRO A 305 -27.02 -10.09 1.89
C PRO A 305 -27.20 -10.26 0.38
N THR A 306 -27.86 -11.33 -0.02
CA THR A 306 -28.09 -11.60 -1.44
C THR A 306 -29.07 -10.59 -2.04
N GLY A 307 -28.71 -9.97 -3.18
CA GLY A 307 -29.57 -9.01 -3.89
C GLY A 307 -29.76 -7.66 -3.20
N TRP A 308 -28.96 -7.35 -2.17
CA TRP A 308 -29.06 -6.09 -1.43
C TRP A 308 -28.88 -4.86 -2.34
N PHE A 309 -28.01 -4.97 -3.33
CA PHE A 309 -27.68 -3.85 -4.22
C PHE A 309 -28.88 -3.47 -5.11
N GLU A 310 -29.64 -4.46 -5.61
CA GLU A 310 -30.88 -4.26 -6.35
C GLU A 310 -32.00 -3.76 -5.43
N ALA A 311 -32.11 -4.32 -4.22
CA ALA A 311 -33.12 -3.93 -3.23
C ALA A 311 -32.98 -2.49 -2.80
N THR A 312 -31.75 -1.99 -2.63
CA THR A 312 -31.44 -0.59 -2.29
C THR A 312 -31.30 0.32 -3.52
N GLN A 313 -31.48 -0.23 -4.75
CA GLN A 313 -31.22 0.48 -6.00
C GLN A 313 -29.78 1.03 -6.10
N GLY A 314 -28.84 0.39 -5.42
CA GLY A 314 -27.43 0.79 -5.34
C GLY A 314 -27.20 2.11 -4.59
N ARG A 315 -28.10 2.44 -3.67
CA ARG A 315 -28.01 3.62 -2.81
C ARG A 315 -28.28 3.23 -1.37
N GLY A 316 -27.72 3.99 -0.42
CA GLY A 316 -27.91 3.71 1.00
C GLY A 316 -27.01 2.58 1.50
N PHE A 317 -27.36 2.03 2.63
CA PHE A 317 -26.60 0.98 3.31
C PHE A 317 -27.51 -0.16 3.75
N LEU A 318 -26.92 -1.33 3.95
CA LEU A 318 -27.56 -2.49 4.55
C LEU A 318 -26.53 -3.27 5.37
N SER A 319 -26.91 -3.67 6.57
CA SER A 319 -26.04 -4.49 7.42
C SER A 319 -25.87 -5.91 6.85
N PHE A 320 -24.68 -6.46 7.05
CA PHE A 320 -24.42 -7.86 6.76
C PHE A 320 -25.29 -8.77 7.62
N GLU A 321 -25.60 -9.94 7.12
CA GLU A 321 -26.29 -10.98 7.87
C GLU A 321 -25.31 -11.69 8.80
N ARG A 322 -25.56 -11.61 10.13
CA ARG A 322 -24.78 -12.36 11.11
C ARG A 322 -25.22 -13.82 11.10
N MET A 323 -24.31 -14.70 10.67
CA MET A 323 -24.59 -16.13 10.56
C MET A 323 -24.50 -16.81 11.93
N GLN A 324 -25.43 -17.71 12.21
CA GLN A 324 -25.41 -18.51 13.43
C GLN A 324 -24.79 -19.88 13.21
N GLY A 325 -24.14 -20.42 14.21
CA GLY A 325 -23.53 -21.73 14.19
C GLY A 325 -22.24 -21.80 13.34
N SER A 326 -21.71 -23.00 13.16
CA SER A 326 -20.52 -23.20 12.36
C SER A 326 -20.82 -23.12 10.86
N GLN A 327 -20.01 -22.38 10.13
CA GLN A 327 -20.16 -22.14 8.69
C GLN A 327 -18.95 -22.62 7.88
N SER A 328 -19.19 -23.07 6.66
CA SER A 328 -18.13 -23.36 5.70
C SER A 328 -17.79 -22.11 4.90
N ILE A 329 -16.50 -21.81 4.79
CA ILE A 329 -15.99 -20.69 3.97
C ILE A 329 -15.84 -21.15 2.52
N PRO A 330 -16.19 -20.32 1.54
CA PRO A 330 -15.96 -20.62 0.13
C PRO A 330 -14.45 -20.56 -0.18
N VAL A 331 -13.84 -21.72 -0.37
CA VAL A 331 -12.43 -21.86 -0.72
C VAL A 331 -12.32 -22.56 -2.07
N SER A 332 -11.61 -21.93 -3.01
CA SER A 332 -11.30 -22.52 -4.31
C SER A 332 -10.10 -23.48 -4.19
N ARG A 333 -10.09 -24.54 -4.99
CA ARG A 333 -8.93 -25.43 -5.06
C ARG A 333 -7.88 -24.79 -5.98
N PRO A 334 -6.65 -24.60 -5.52
CA PRO A 334 -5.60 -24.07 -6.35
C PRO A 334 -5.18 -25.09 -7.42
N ASP A 335 -4.91 -24.59 -8.61
CA ASP A 335 -4.32 -25.38 -9.69
C ASP A 335 -2.78 -25.36 -9.54
N LEU A 336 -2.25 -26.38 -8.91
CA LEU A 336 -0.82 -26.51 -8.61
C LEU A 336 0.04 -26.77 -9.87
N THR A 337 -0.57 -26.99 -11.04
CA THR A 337 0.18 -27.14 -12.30
C THR A 337 0.64 -25.80 -12.88
N LYS A 338 0.07 -24.70 -12.40
CA LYS A 338 0.44 -23.35 -12.82
C LYS A 338 1.68 -22.87 -12.07
N ALA A 339 2.53 -22.12 -12.76
CA ALA A 339 3.72 -21.49 -12.16
C ALA A 339 3.39 -20.56 -10.98
N HIS A 340 2.21 -19.94 -11.01
CA HIS A 340 1.67 -19.11 -9.93
C HIS A 340 0.26 -19.62 -9.56
N PRO A 341 0.16 -20.66 -8.72
CA PRO A 341 -1.14 -21.16 -8.27
C PRO A 341 -1.85 -20.07 -7.46
N LYS A 342 -3.15 -19.94 -7.66
CA LYS A 342 -3.96 -19.02 -6.85
C LYS A 342 -4.17 -19.60 -5.45
N ASN A 343 -3.20 -19.41 -4.60
CA ASN A 343 -3.16 -19.97 -3.25
C ASN A 343 -2.40 -19.05 -2.27
N GLY A 344 -2.64 -19.25 -0.98
CA GLY A 344 -1.89 -18.64 0.11
C GLY A 344 -2.24 -17.19 0.42
N VAL A 345 -1.42 -16.59 1.24
CA VAL A 345 -1.65 -15.26 1.84
C VAL A 345 -1.29 -14.17 0.86
N VAL A 346 -2.24 -13.28 0.52
CA VAL A 346 -2.01 -12.16 -0.41
C VAL A 346 -1.91 -10.83 0.29
N GLN A 347 -2.52 -10.69 1.47
CA GLN A 347 -2.48 -9.45 2.23
C GLN A 347 -2.51 -9.76 3.73
N LEU A 348 -1.61 -9.11 4.44
CA LEU A 348 -1.57 -9.03 5.90
C LEU A 348 -1.47 -7.58 6.29
N GLN A 349 -2.29 -7.14 7.22
CA GLN A 349 -2.24 -5.78 7.73
C GLN A 349 -2.71 -5.73 9.18
N TRP A 350 -1.89 -5.17 10.04
CA TRP A 350 -2.27 -4.83 11.39
C TRP A 350 -3.08 -3.55 11.42
N ASN A 351 -4.02 -3.45 12.35
CA ASN A 351 -4.63 -2.17 12.67
C ASN A 351 -3.63 -1.27 13.43
N LYS A 352 -4.02 -0.06 13.72
CA LYS A 352 -3.15 0.96 14.34
C LYS A 352 -2.59 0.54 15.70
N SER A 353 -3.37 -0.10 16.56
CA SER A 353 -2.96 -0.55 17.90
C SER A 353 -2.27 -1.91 17.90
N GLY A 354 -2.44 -2.71 16.84
CA GLY A 354 -1.98 -4.10 16.78
C GLY A 354 -2.95 -5.10 17.43
N THR A 355 -4.14 -4.66 17.84
CA THR A 355 -5.17 -5.53 18.42
C THR A 355 -5.83 -6.45 17.41
N TYR A 356 -5.79 -6.08 16.12
CA TYR A 356 -6.33 -6.86 15.02
C TYR A 356 -5.32 -7.07 13.89
N LEU A 357 -5.31 -8.30 13.36
CA LEU A 357 -4.61 -8.65 12.12
C LEU A 357 -5.64 -9.02 11.06
N MET A 358 -5.73 -8.26 9.99
CA MET A 358 -6.50 -8.61 8.82
C MET A 358 -5.67 -9.48 7.89
N ALA A 359 -6.27 -10.57 7.40
CA ALA A 359 -5.65 -11.47 6.44
C ALA A 359 -6.60 -11.81 5.29
N ARG A 360 -6.03 -11.83 4.07
CA ARG A 360 -6.72 -12.29 2.86
C ARG A 360 -5.91 -13.38 2.20
N PHE A 361 -6.65 -14.39 1.70
CA PHE A 361 -6.08 -15.55 1.00
C PHE A 361 -6.56 -15.57 -0.45
N GLU A 362 -5.66 -15.89 -1.37
CA GLU A 362 -5.99 -15.89 -2.81
C GLU A 362 -6.93 -17.02 -3.20
N ASN A 363 -6.89 -18.13 -2.50
CA ASN A 363 -7.81 -19.26 -2.69
C ASN A 363 -9.17 -19.06 -1.98
N ALA A 364 -9.31 -18.03 -1.15
CA ALA A 364 -10.58 -17.56 -0.59
C ALA A 364 -10.82 -16.08 -0.95
N PRO A 365 -10.94 -15.74 -2.24
CA PRO A 365 -10.88 -14.36 -2.71
C PRO A 365 -12.02 -13.48 -2.21
N ASN A 366 -13.15 -14.08 -1.83
CA ASN A 366 -14.34 -13.39 -1.34
C ASN A 366 -14.35 -13.20 0.18
N VAL A 367 -13.25 -13.55 0.87
CA VAL A 367 -13.23 -13.64 2.33
C VAL A 367 -12.16 -12.74 2.93
N ILE A 368 -12.53 -12.02 3.97
CA ILE A 368 -11.60 -11.31 4.85
C ILE A 368 -11.65 -11.98 6.21
N ASN A 369 -10.48 -12.33 6.74
CA ASN A 369 -10.33 -12.89 8.08
C ASN A 369 -9.74 -11.84 9.00
N ILE A 370 -10.33 -11.64 10.17
CA ILE A 370 -9.88 -10.71 11.20
C ILE A 370 -9.53 -11.53 12.43
N TYR A 371 -8.26 -11.51 12.80
CA TYR A 371 -7.75 -12.17 13.99
C TYR A 371 -7.57 -11.14 15.10
N SER A 372 -8.14 -11.43 16.29
CA SER A 372 -7.90 -10.63 17.48
C SER A 372 -6.59 -11.05 18.15
N PHE A 373 -5.82 -10.06 18.56
CA PHE A 373 -4.59 -10.24 19.32
C PHE A 373 -4.85 -9.81 20.77
N PRO A 374 -4.63 -10.68 21.75
CA PRO A 374 -4.84 -10.35 23.14
C PRO A 374 -3.86 -9.28 23.61
N THR A 375 -4.32 -8.42 24.50
CA THR A 375 -3.48 -7.44 25.19
C THR A 375 -2.49 -8.16 26.13
N ALA A 376 -1.45 -7.45 26.58
CA ALA A 376 -0.38 -8.00 27.40
C ALA A 376 -0.83 -8.62 28.75
N THR A 377 -2.08 -8.39 29.15
CA THR A 377 -2.67 -8.92 30.40
C THR A 377 -3.37 -10.27 30.25
N GLU A 378 -3.58 -10.72 29.01
CA GLU A 378 -4.26 -11.99 28.72
C GLU A 378 -3.27 -13.06 28.26
N SER A 379 -3.67 -14.34 28.33
CA SER A 379 -2.87 -15.41 27.74
C SER A 379 -2.76 -15.20 26.23
N PHE A 380 -1.53 -15.24 25.70
CA PHE A 380 -1.25 -14.97 24.28
C PHE A 380 -1.78 -16.12 23.40
N VAL A 381 -3.05 -16.02 23.02
CA VAL A 381 -3.68 -16.94 22.06
C VAL A 381 -4.49 -16.10 21.05
N PRO A 382 -3.90 -15.73 19.91
CA PRO A 382 -4.65 -15.06 18.84
C PRO A 382 -5.83 -15.92 18.39
N ARG A 383 -6.97 -15.31 18.16
CA ARG A 383 -8.19 -15.99 17.73
C ARG A 383 -8.73 -15.37 16.45
N LEU A 384 -9.31 -16.21 15.60
CA LEU A 384 -10.15 -15.73 14.50
C LEU A 384 -11.41 -15.10 15.13
N SER A 385 -11.47 -13.78 15.13
CA SER A 385 -12.55 -13.01 15.73
C SER A 385 -13.72 -12.90 14.76
N SER A 386 -13.43 -12.48 13.52
CA SER A 386 -14.47 -12.19 12.55
C SER A 386 -14.09 -12.65 11.15
N VAL A 387 -15.11 -13.07 10.41
CA VAL A 387 -15.00 -13.47 9.00
C VAL A 387 -16.05 -12.73 8.20
N LEU A 388 -15.61 -11.96 7.20
CA LEU A 388 -16.50 -11.27 6.26
C LEU A 388 -16.55 -12.06 4.95
N ILE A 389 -17.76 -12.43 4.52
CA ILE A 389 -17.99 -13.20 3.28
C ILE A 389 -18.73 -12.32 2.30
N HIS A 390 -18.03 -11.91 1.23
CA HIS A 390 -18.56 -11.07 0.17
C HIS A 390 -19.07 -11.91 -1.01
N SER A 391 -19.98 -11.34 -1.79
CA SER A 391 -20.51 -11.96 -3.03
C SER A 391 -19.45 -11.93 -4.15
N ASN A 392 -18.61 -10.89 -4.19
CA ASN A 392 -17.56 -10.71 -5.19
C ASN A 392 -16.17 -10.82 -4.57
N PRO A 393 -15.11 -11.12 -5.36
CA PRO A 393 -13.76 -11.11 -4.87
C PRO A 393 -13.35 -9.74 -4.31
N VAL A 394 -12.78 -9.74 -3.14
CA VAL A 394 -12.23 -8.53 -2.50
C VAL A 394 -10.96 -8.12 -3.23
N LEU A 395 -10.95 -6.90 -3.77
CA LEU A 395 -9.77 -6.35 -4.43
C LEU A 395 -8.80 -5.74 -3.43
N GLN A 396 -9.31 -4.97 -2.47
CA GLN A 396 -8.52 -4.31 -1.45
C GLN A 396 -9.31 -4.21 -0.15
N ALA A 397 -8.59 -4.28 0.97
CA ALA A 397 -9.11 -3.96 2.30
C ALA A 397 -8.07 -3.15 3.06
N GLN A 398 -8.51 -2.15 3.82
CA GLN A 398 -7.62 -1.25 4.57
C GLN A 398 -8.22 -0.86 5.91
N TRP A 399 -7.38 -0.89 6.95
CA TRP A 399 -7.71 -0.32 8.25
C TRP A 399 -7.75 1.21 8.19
N ASN A 400 -8.64 1.79 8.97
CA ASN A 400 -8.63 3.22 9.22
C ASN A 400 -7.31 3.61 9.93
N PRO A 401 -6.62 4.68 9.50
CA PRO A 401 -5.33 5.06 10.09
C PRO A 401 -5.43 5.65 11.49
N THR A 402 -6.62 6.07 11.93
CA THR A 402 -6.83 6.74 13.23
C THR A 402 -7.69 5.94 14.18
N ARG A 403 -8.68 5.21 13.70
CA ARG A 403 -9.58 4.36 14.50
C ARG A 403 -9.05 2.93 14.55
N GLU A 404 -9.20 2.29 15.69
CA GLU A 404 -8.61 0.97 15.91
C GLU A 404 -9.41 -0.15 15.28
N GLY A 405 -10.73 -0.11 15.43
CA GLY A 405 -11.65 -1.15 14.99
C GLY A 405 -12.47 -0.78 13.76
N ASN A 406 -11.87 -0.15 12.74
CA ASN A 406 -12.59 0.24 11.53
C ASN A 406 -11.85 -0.21 10.27
N LEU A 407 -12.49 -1.08 9.48
CA LEU A 407 -11.97 -1.64 8.24
C LEU A 407 -12.89 -1.30 7.08
N VAL A 408 -12.32 -0.93 5.94
CA VAL A 408 -13.06 -0.74 4.68
C VAL A 408 -12.50 -1.66 3.61
N ALA A 409 -13.39 -2.24 2.80
CA ALA A 409 -13.05 -3.08 1.66
C ALA A 409 -13.79 -2.68 0.39
N CYS A 410 -13.23 -3.04 -0.77
CA CYS A 410 -13.87 -2.91 -2.07
C CYS A 410 -13.75 -4.20 -2.88
N CYS A 411 -14.76 -4.47 -3.71
CA CYS A 411 -14.89 -5.68 -4.51
C CYS A 411 -14.96 -5.42 -6.02
N GLY A 412 -14.62 -4.21 -6.49
CA GLY A 412 -14.68 -3.86 -7.92
C GLY A 412 -16.10 -3.65 -8.45
N ASN A 413 -17.04 -3.32 -7.58
CA ASN A 413 -18.41 -2.97 -7.89
C ASN A 413 -18.73 -1.55 -7.38
N ARG A 414 -19.98 -1.10 -7.54
CA ARG A 414 -20.43 0.22 -7.08
C ARG A 414 -20.79 0.24 -5.59
N ALA A 415 -19.96 -0.40 -4.77
CA ALA A 415 -20.16 -0.48 -3.33
C ALA A 415 -18.84 -0.48 -2.59
N ILE A 416 -18.88 -0.07 -1.34
CA ILE A 416 -17.85 -0.29 -0.33
C ILE A 416 -18.45 -1.10 0.81
N TYR A 417 -17.58 -1.76 1.54
CA TYR A 417 -17.94 -2.64 2.63
C TYR A 417 -17.17 -2.23 3.86
N THR A 418 -17.86 -2.03 4.96
CA THR A 418 -17.26 -1.60 6.22
C THR A 418 -17.42 -2.68 7.27
N TRP A 419 -16.49 -2.74 8.18
CA TRP A 419 -16.55 -3.51 9.42
C TRP A 419 -16.04 -2.64 10.56
N SER A 420 -16.73 -2.68 11.69
CA SER A 420 -16.32 -1.98 12.90
C SER A 420 -16.73 -2.76 14.13
N ASP A 421 -15.90 -2.74 15.17
CA ASP A 421 -16.22 -3.20 16.53
C ASP A 421 -16.51 -2.02 17.48
N GLU A 422 -16.42 -0.80 16.98
CA GLU A 422 -16.68 0.44 17.70
C GLU A 422 -18.12 0.98 17.49
N TRP A 423 -19.02 0.14 16.98
CA TRP A 423 -20.40 0.55 16.75
C TRP A 423 -21.17 0.65 18.08
N VAL A 424 -21.70 1.80 18.38
CA VAL A 424 -22.50 2.01 19.61
C VAL A 424 -23.98 1.78 19.31
N THR A 425 -24.57 0.80 19.97
CA THR A 425 -26.02 0.53 19.90
C THR A 425 -26.83 1.63 20.60
N GLU A 426 -28.14 1.67 20.38
CA GLU A 426 -29.06 2.60 21.08
C GLU A 426 -28.98 2.46 22.61
N ASN A 427 -28.55 1.32 23.10
CA ASN A 427 -28.37 1.04 24.55
C ASN A 427 -27.01 1.49 25.09
N GLY A 428 -26.12 2.03 24.23
CA GLY A 428 -24.79 2.46 24.60
C GLY A 428 -23.76 1.33 24.75
N GLU A 429 -24.07 0.13 24.26
CA GLU A 429 -23.13 -1.00 24.20
C GLU A 429 -22.37 -0.98 22.86
N GLU A 430 -21.07 -1.22 22.90
CA GLU A 430 -20.27 -1.42 21.71
C GLU A 430 -20.59 -2.79 21.10
N GLU A 431 -20.96 -2.81 19.84
CA GLU A 431 -21.27 -4.03 19.09
C GLU A 431 -20.50 -4.06 17.78
N GLU A 432 -20.01 -5.24 17.43
CA GLU A 432 -19.41 -5.49 16.14
C GLU A 432 -20.48 -5.45 15.03
N MET A 433 -20.20 -4.70 13.96
CA MET A 433 -21.09 -4.58 12.81
C MET A 433 -20.33 -4.56 11.49
N ALA A 434 -20.93 -5.13 10.45
CA ALA A 434 -20.47 -5.03 9.08
C ALA A 434 -21.61 -4.51 8.18
N GLU A 435 -21.27 -3.62 7.25
CA GLU A 435 -22.26 -2.96 6.39
C GLU A 435 -21.83 -2.96 4.92
N CYS A 436 -22.83 -3.06 4.04
CA CYS A 436 -22.74 -2.80 2.62
C CYS A 436 -23.20 -1.39 2.33
N ILE A 437 -22.40 -0.57 1.69
CA ILE A 437 -22.74 0.82 1.39
C ILE A 437 -22.68 1.04 -0.11
N GLY A 438 -23.83 1.38 -0.72
CA GLY A 438 -23.94 1.66 -2.15
C GLY A 438 -23.36 3.04 -2.48
N VAL A 439 -22.46 3.09 -3.46
CA VAL A 439 -21.93 4.35 -3.97
C VAL A 439 -22.92 4.93 -4.98
N PRO A 440 -23.47 6.14 -4.75
CA PRO A 440 -24.54 6.71 -5.58
C PRO A 440 -24.03 7.24 -6.93
N ALA A 441 -23.10 6.54 -7.55
CA ALA A 441 -22.42 6.91 -8.79
C ALA A 441 -22.70 5.87 -9.88
N ARG A 442 -23.36 6.26 -10.98
CA ARG A 442 -23.83 5.33 -12.02
C ARG A 442 -22.70 4.61 -12.79
N LYS A 443 -21.47 5.12 -12.77
CA LYS A 443 -20.35 4.62 -13.57
C LYS A 443 -19.03 4.59 -12.81
N LEU A 444 -19.06 4.26 -11.53
CA LEU A 444 -17.85 4.16 -10.70
C LEU A 444 -17.81 2.77 -10.08
N ASP A 445 -16.97 1.90 -10.61
CA ASP A 445 -16.66 0.61 -9.99
C ASP A 445 -15.44 0.80 -9.08
N VAL A 446 -15.64 0.66 -7.78
CA VAL A 446 -14.58 0.92 -6.78
C VAL A 446 -13.56 -0.21 -6.81
N LYS A 447 -12.39 0.04 -7.37
CA LYS A 447 -11.29 -0.93 -7.49
C LYS A 447 -10.18 -0.70 -6.50
N GLU A 448 -10.01 0.53 -6.07
CA GLU A 448 -8.99 0.94 -5.12
C GLU A 448 -9.57 1.94 -4.12
N ILE A 449 -9.13 1.85 -2.88
CA ILE A 449 -9.53 2.74 -1.80
C ILE A 449 -8.29 3.32 -1.13
N LYS A 450 -8.37 4.58 -0.68
CA LYS A 450 -7.31 5.22 0.11
C LYS A 450 -7.93 6.07 1.20
N TRP A 451 -7.55 5.82 2.43
CA TRP A 451 -7.94 6.66 3.56
C TRP A 451 -7.24 8.02 3.52
N ALA A 452 -7.95 9.05 3.95
CA ALA A 452 -7.32 10.28 4.37
C ALA A 452 -6.48 10.03 5.63
N PRO A 453 -5.33 10.71 5.80
CA PRO A 453 -4.46 10.51 6.96
C PRO A 453 -5.13 10.77 8.31
N ASP A 454 -6.18 11.59 8.35
CA ASP A 454 -6.99 11.87 9.54
C ASP A 454 -8.09 10.83 9.79
N GLY A 455 -8.25 9.86 8.91
CA GLY A 455 -9.25 8.79 9.00
C GLY A 455 -10.70 9.20 8.75
N LYS A 456 -10.96 10.46 8.38
CA LYS A 456 -12.31 10.99 8.17
C LYS A 456 -12.82 10.89 6.75
N GLY A 457 -11.90 10.88 5.79
CA GLY A 457 -12.21 10.81 4.36
C GLY A 457 -11.69 9.53 3.71
N LEU A 458 -12.36 9.10 2.66
CA LEU A 458 -11.99 7.93 1.87
C LEU A 458 -12.04 8.29 0.38
N LEU A 459 -10.96 8.04 -0.36
CA LEU A 459 -10.93 8.09 -1.82
C LEU A 459 -11.41 6.74 -2.36
N LEU A 460 -12.38 6.79 -3.24
CA LEU A 460 -12.91 5.64 -3.97
C LEU A 460 -12.54 5.80 -5.44
N MET A 461 -11.71 4.91 -5.94
CA MET A 461 -11.11 5.05 -7.26
C MET A 461 -11.52 3.91 -8.19
N ASP A 462 -11.91 4.30 -9.41
CA ASP A 462 -11.97 3.44 -10.58
C ASP A 462 -10.77 3.77 -11.48
N LYS A 463 -10.69 3.17 -12.65
CA LYS A 463 -9.62 3.33 -13.63
C LYS A 463 -9.39 4.80 -14.06
N ASP A 464 -10.47 5.55 -14.31
CA ASP A 464 -10.41 6.88 -14.90
C ASP A 464 -11.17 7.96 -14.09
N ALA A 465 -11.69 7.56 -12.93
CA ALA A 465 -12.51 8.42 -12.09
C ALA A 465 -12.32 8.13 -10.61
N PHE A 466 -12.67 9.08 -9.76
CA PHE A 466 -12.74 8.92 -8.32
C PHE A 466 -13.89 9.73 -7.74
N CYS A 467 -14.33 9.36 -6.57
CA CYS A 467 -15.12 10.19 -5.67
C CYS A 467 -14.56 10.11 -4.25
N CYS A 468 -14.98 11.02 -3.39
CA CYS A 468 -14.66 10.97 -1.98
C CYS A 468 -15.90 10.54 -1.19
N ALA A 469 -15.69 9.76 -0.14
CA ALA A 469 -16.69 9.48 0.89
C ALA A 469 -16.21 10.07 2.20
N PHE A 470 -17.12 10.72 2.94
CA PHE A 470 -16.87 11.30 4.24
C PHE A 470 -17.84 10.74 5.25
N GLU A 471 -17.38 10.59 6.46
CA GLU A 471 -18.27 10.21 7.57
C GLU A 471 -19.11 11.40 7.99
N VAL A 472 -20.42 11.22 8.12
CA VAL A 472 -21.33 12.25 8.65
C VAL A 472 -21.17 12.28 10.15
N GLY A 473 -20.68 13.39 10.67
CA GLY A 473 -20.62 13.59 12.13
C GLY A 473 -22.02 13.79 12.71
N ALA A 474 -22.27 13.24 13.88
CA ALA A 474 -23.55 13.42 14.60
C ALA A 474 -23.88 14.87 14.99
N GLU A 475 -23.02 15.83 14.67
CA GLU A 475 -23.23 17.26 14.94
C GLU A 475 -23.93 17.99 13.78
N ASP A 476 -23.89 17.47 12.56
CA ASP A 476 -24.49 18.11 11.38
C ASP A 476 -26.02 17.93 11.31
N ASP A 477 -26.58 16.91 11.96
CA ASP A 477 -28.04 16.69 12.04
C ASP A 477 -28.79 17.74 12.88
N LYS A 478 -28.09 18.59 13.65
CA LYS A 478 -28.71 19.65 14.45
C LYS A 478 -28.86 20.98 13.72
N ALA A 479 -28.32 21.12 12.53
CA ALA A 479 -28.40 22.36 11.75
C ALA A 479 -29.58 22.39 10.76
N GLU A 480 -30.27 21.28 10.56
CA GLU A 480 -31.44 21.19 9.65
C GLU A 480 -32.78 20.92 10.33
N SER A 481 -32.84 21.00 11.65
CA SER A 481 -34.12 20.86 12.41
C SER A 481 -34.66 22.19 12.94
#